data_383cac3b8ca241406f5dd95920b4bd35
#
_entry.id   383cac3b8ca241406f5dd95920b4bd35
#
_cell.length_a   1.000
_cell.length_b   1.000
_cell.length_c   1.000
_cell.angle_alpha   90.00
_cell.angle_beta   90.00
_cell.angle_gamma   90.00
#
_symmetry.space_group_name_H-M   'P 1'
#
loop_
_entity.id
_entity.type
_entity.pdbx_description
1 polymer ?
#
loop_
_entity_poly.entity_id
_entity_poly.type
_entity_poly.pdbx_seq_one_letter_code
_entity_poly.pdbx_strand_id
1 'polypeptide(L)'
;LDGEIAERPQHMLMRVAVGIHHGDIDKALRTYDLMSNGYFTHATPTLFNSGTPMPQMSSCFLLTMQDDSLHGIYDTLKQCALISKSAGGIGLSIHHIRAKGSYIKGTNGTSNGIVPMLRVFNDTARYVDQGGGKRKGSIAIYLEPWHPDLIEFLDLRKNHGKEEMRARDLFYALWTPDLFMQRVEANADWSFFCPNECPGLQDAYGEEFKQLYESYESQGLARKTVPAREVWDKVVEAQIETGTPYMLYKDAANLKSNQKNLGTIRSSNLCTEIMEYTSEDEVAVCNLASIALPKYVENGSFNHDLLFDVTYHATGNLNRVIDVNYYPVEEARNSNMRHRPIGLGVQGLADTFAMLGMAFESPEARALNKETVSYTHLTLPTTLVV
;
A
#
# COMPACT_ATOMS: atom_id res chain seq x y z
N LEU A 1 6.11 28.98 -14.20
CA LEU A 1 7.09 28.21 -14.97
C LEU A 1 8.53 28.68 -14.72
N ASP A 2 8.70 29.89 -14.23
CA ASP A 2 10.00 30.53 -13.99
C ASP A 2 10.50 30.35 -12.54
N GLY A 3 9.94 29.40 -11.78
CA GLY A 3 10.26 29.17 -10.37
C GLY A 3 9.54 30.12 -9.41
N GLU A 4 8.68 30.98 -9.90
CA GLU A 4 7.88 31.88 -9.07
C GLU A 4 6.70 31.19 -8.42
N ILE A 5 6.37 31.62 -7.19
CA ILE A 5 5.23 31.10 -6.45
C ILE A 5 3.93 31.57 -7.12
N ALA A 6 3.21 30.65 -7.76
CA ALA A 6 1.99 30.96 -8.50
C ALA A 6 0.74 31.04 -7.60
N GLU A 7 0.72 30.33 -6.48
CA GLU A 7 -0.43 30.30 -5.57
C GLU A 7 0.00 30.31 -4.09
N ARG A 8 -0.80 30.96 -3.26
CA ARG A 8 -0.66 30.92 -1.79
C ARG A 8 -1.49 29.73 -1.23
N PRO A 9 -1.28 29.33 0.04
CA PRO A 9 -2.04 28.22 0.64
C PRO A 9 -3.56 28.34 0.48
N GLN A 10 -4.12 29.55 0.66
CA GLN A 10 -5.56 29.79 0.50
C GLN A 10 -6.04 29.54 -0.94
N HIS A 11 -5.24 29.95 -1.95
CA HIS A 11 -5.56 29.69 -3.36
C HIS A 11 -5.52 28.20 -3.66
N MET A 12 -4.52 27.47 -3.13
CA MET A 12 -4.41 26.03 -3.26
C MET A 12 -5.64 25.33 -2.65
N LEU A 13 -6.01 25.65 -1.41
CA LEU A 13 -7.15 25.04 -0.74
C LEU A 13 -8.47 25.31 -1.48
N MET A 14 -8.66 26.53 -2.00
CA MET A 14 -9.84 26.85 -2.80
C MET A 14 -9.84 26.11 -4.14
N ARG A 15 -8.70 26.04 -4.84
CA ARG A 15 -8.58 25.26 -6.08
C ARG A 15 -8.93 23.78 -5.85
N VAL A 16 -8.44 23.21 -4.74
CA VAL A 16 -8.71 21.81 -4.36
C VAL A 16 -10.22 21.62 -4.12
N ALA A 17 -10.84 22.50 -3.35
CA ALA A 17 -12.26 22.42 -3.02
C ALA A 17 -13.14 22.53 -4.28
N VAL A 18 -12.86 23.50 -5.15
CA VAL A 18 -13.58 23.67 -6.42
C VAL A 18 -13.34 22.49 -7.36
N GLY A 19 -12.11 21.96 -7.44
CA GLY A 19 -11.76 20.81 -8.25
C GLY A 19 -12.49 19.52 -7.85
N ILE A 20 -12.72 19.30 -6.55
CA ILE A 20 -13.50 18.17 -6.05
C ILE A 20 -14.98 18.32 -6.39
N HIS A 21 -15.55 19.50 -6.18
CA HIS A 21 -17.01 19.68 -6.20
C HIS A 21 -17.60 20.13 -7.54
N HIS A 22 -16.79 20.49 -8.52
CA HIS A 22 -17.23 20.79 -9.91
C HIS A 22 -18.61 21.45 -10.02
N GLY A 23 -18.70 22.76 -9.69
CA GLY A 23 -19.92 23.53 -9.85
C GLY A 23 -20.87 23.59 -8.64
N ASP A 24 -20.67 22.74 -7.62
CA ASP A 24 -21.36 22.85 -6.33
C ASP A 24 -20.57 23.80 -5.42
N ILE A 25 -20.89 25.08 -5.54
CA ILE A 25 -20.16 26.17 -4.84
C ILE A 25 -20.34 26.06 -3.33
N ASP A 26 -21.49 25.70 -2.83
CA ASP A 26 -21.76 25.60 -1.39
C ASP A 26 -20.89 24.51 -0.73
N LYS A 27 -20.79 23.34 -1.36
CA LYS A 27 -19.89 22.27 -0.89
C LYS A 27 -18.42 22.65 -1.04
N ALA A 28 -18.04 23.35 -2.11
CA ALA A 28 -16.67 23.82 -2.29
C ALA A 28 -16.30 24.83 -1.19
N LEU A 29 -17.16 25.78 -0.87
CA LEU A 29 -16.93 26.75 0.22
C LEU A 29 -16.84 26.03 1.56
N ARG A 30 -17.74 25.08 1.85
CA ARG A 30 -17.67 24.29 3.10
C ARG A 30 -16.36 23.51 3.20
N THR A 31 -15.93 22.85 2.12
CA THR A 31 -14.64 22.13 2.06
C THR A 31 -13.47 23.07 2.30
N TYR A 32 -13.48 24.26 1.67
CA TYR A 32 -12.45 25.27 1.87
C TYR A 32 -12.40 25.76 3.33
N ASP A 33 -13.55 26.08 3.92
CA ASP A 33 -13.61 26.54 5.31
C ASP A 33 -13.07 25.51 6.28
N LEU A 34 -13.44 24.27 6.13
CA LEU A 34 -12.97 23.19 7.00
C LEU A 34 -11.47 22.93 6.86
N MET A 35 -10.94 22.92 5.63
CA MET A 35 -9.51 22.74 5.39
C MET A 35 -8.69 23.96 5.84
N SER A 36 -9.14 25.17 5.54
CA SER A 36 -8.41 26.41 5.88
C SER A 36 -8.36 26.66 7.39
N ASN A 37 -9.36 26.20 8.13
CA ASN A 37 -9.39 26.22 9.59
C ASN A 37 -8.65 25.01 10.22
N GLY A 38 -8.17 24.07 9.41
CA GLY A 38 -7.34 22.95 9.84
C GLY A 38 -8.10 21.82 10.55
N TYR A 39 -9.38 21.64 10.29
CA TYR A 39 -10.15 20.52 10.84
C TYR A 39 -9.78 19.19 10.19
N PHE A 40 -9.47 19.20 8.90
CA PHE A 40 -8.97 18.05 8.16
C PHE A 40 -8.09 18.49 6.99
N THR A 41 -7.38 17.56 6.39
CA THR A 41 -6.65 17.77 5.14
C THR A 41 -6.81 16.57 4.21
N HIS A 42 -6.83 16.82 2.91
CA HIS A 42 -6.64 15.77 1.92
C HIS A 42 -5.17 15.40 1.78
N ALA A 43 -4.91 14.19 1.24
CA ALA A 43 -3.55 13.74 0.96
C ALA A 43 -2.87 14.60 -0.11
N THR A 44 -1.55 14.60 -0.09
CA THR A 44 -0.69 15.41 -0.97
C THR A 44 -1.06 15.33 -2.46
N PRO A 45 -1.35 14.15 -3.07
CA PRO A 45 -1.74 14.11 -4.48
C PRO A 45 -3.04 14.86 -4.77
N THR A 46 -4.02 14.82 -3.86
CA THR A 46 -5.25 15.62 -3.98
C THR A 46 -4.94 17.12 -3.92
N LEU A 47 -4.10 17.54 -2.97
CA LEU A 47 -3.68 18.95 -2.83
C LEU A 47 -2.92 19.46 -4.05
N PHE A 48 -2.09 18.63 -4.68
CA PHE A 48 -1.30 19.02 -5.85
C PHE A 48 -2.13 19.06 -7.13
N ASN A 49 -3.01 18.08 -7.34
CA ASN A 49 -3.57 17.80 -8.65
C ASN A 49 -5.06 18.14 -8.80
N SER A 50 -5.83 18.31 -7.70
CA SER A 50 -7.22 18.72 -7.81
C SER A 50 -7.34 20.10 -8.47
N GLY A 51 -8.28 20.24 -9.41
CA GLY A 51 -8.48 21.46 -10.17
C GLY A 51 -7.41 21.74 -11.23
N THR A 52 -6.60 20.76 -11.59
CA THR A 52 -5.65 20.80 -12.73
C THR A 52 -6.20 20.03 -13.93
N PRO A 53 -5.60 20.18 -15.13
CA PRO A 53 -6.08 19.47 -16.34
C PRO A 53 -6.00 17.94 -16.25
N MET A 54 -5.12 17.38 -15.42
CA MET A 54 -5.01 15.93 -15.19
C MET A 54 -5.03 15.65 -13.69
N PRO A 55 -6.24 15.63 -13.08
CA PRO A 55 -6.39 15.58 -11.63
C PRO A 55 -6.20 14.14 -11.10
N GLN A 56 -4.98 13.59 -11.15
CA GLN A 56 -4.64 12.34 -10.46
C GLN A 56 -4.51 12.63 -8.96
N MET A 57 -5.54 12.32 -8.18
CA MET A 57 -5.68 12.68 -6.76
C MET A 57 -5.45 11.50 -5.81
N SER A 58 -5.31 10.28 -6.34
CA SER A 58 -5.08 9.09 -5.53
C SER A 58 -3.62 8.98 -5.08
N SER A 59 -3.41 8.51 -3.84
CA SER A 59 -2.08 8.48 -3.24
C SER A 59 -1.30 7.22 -3.58
N CYS A 60 -1.94 6.06 -3.55
CA CYS A 60 -1.30 4.77 -3.63
C CYS A 60 -2.01 3.83 -4.59
N PHE A 61 -1.22 2.94 -5.16
CA PHE A 61 -1.67 1.92 -6.11
C PHE A 61 -1.06 0.57 -5.69
N LEU A 62 -1.88 -0.46 -5.64
CA LEU A 62 -1.47 -1.82 -5.36
C LEU A 62 -1.63 -2.66 -6.62
N LEU A 63 -0.54 -3.27 -7.06
CA LEU A 63 -0.49 -4.09 -8.25
C LEU A 63 -0.08 -5.53 -7.90
N THR A 64 -0.65 -6.48 -8.61
CA THR A 64 -0.11 -7.83 -8.73
C THR A 64 0.62 -7.93 -10.06
N MET A 65 1.80 -8.54 -10.08
CA MET A 65 2.47 -8.89 -11.35
C MET A 65 1.47 -9.69 -12.21
N GLN A 66 1.28 -9.30 -13.47
CA GLN A 66 0.20 -9.87 -14.29
C GLN A 66 0.42 -11.35 -14.58
N ASP A 67 1.61 -11.71 -15.04
CA ASP A 67 1.92 -13.09 -15.42
C ASP A 67 3.42 -13.39 -15.28
N ASP A 68 3.77 -14.66 -15.09
CA ASP A 68 5.16 -15.16 -15.09
C ASP A 68 5.67 -15.34 -16.53
N SER A 69 5.57 -14.28 -17.33
CA SER A 69 6.05 -14.19 -18.69
C SER A 69 6.72 -12.82 -18.95
N LEU A 70 7.53 -12.71 -20.00
CA LEU A 70 8.08 -11.41 -20.39
C LEU A 70 6.96 -10.40 -20.71
N HIS A 71 5.87 -10.84 -21.31
CA HIS A 71 4.75 -9.98 -21.63
C HIS A 71 4.12 -9.40 -20.37
N GLY A 72 3.70 -10.26 -19.43
CA GLY A 72 3.10 -9.84 -18.16
C GLY A 72 4.04 -8.98 -17.30
N ILE A 73 5.33 -9.32 -17.24
CA ILE A 73 6.33 -8.54 -16.49
C ILE A 73 6.49 -7.12 -17.07
N TYR A 74 6.60 -6.99 -18.40
CA TYR A 74 6.77 -5.69 -19.03
C TYR A 74 5.47 -4.87 -19.09
N ASP A 75 4.31 -5.48 -19.17
CA ASP A 75 3.03 -4.80 -19.03
C ASP A 75 2.85 -4.24 -17.62
N THR A 76 3.20 -5.01 -16.58
CA THR A 76 3.22 -4.52 -15.20
C THR A 76 4.24 -3.37 -15.01
N LEU A 77 5.42 -3.48 -15.61
CA LEU A 77 6.43 -2.42 -15.59
C LEU A 77 5.90 -1.13 -16.23
N LYS A 78 5.22 -1.24 -17.36
CA LYS A 78 4.56 -0.11 -18.05
C LYS A 78 3.50 0.54 -17.16
N GLN A 79 2.65 -0.25 -16.50
CA GLN A 79 1.66 0.26 -15.54
C GLN A 79 2.36 1.02 -14.40
N CYS A 80 3.42 0.45 -13.81
CA CYS A 80 4.21 1.12 -12.78
C CYS A 80 4.79 2.46 -13.26
N ALA A 81 5.31 2.52 -14.48
CA ALA A 81 5.84 3.74 -15.06
C ALA A 81 4.76 4.83 -15.25
N LEU A 82 3.58 4.47 -15.75
CA LEU A 82 2.45 5.40 -15.95
C LEU A 82 1.91 5.93 -14.61
N ILE A 83 1.81 5.08 -13.60
CA ILE A 83 1.41 5.46 -12.25
C ILE A 83 2.45 6.38 -11.61
N SER A 84 3.72 6.03 -11.66
CA SER A 84 4.83 6.85 -11.15
C SER A 84 4.86 8.23 -11.77
N LYS A 85 4.68 8.34 -13.10
CA LYS A 85 4.58 9.62 -13.81
C LYS A 85 3.50 10.53 -13.23
N SER A 86 2.45 9.95 -12.69
CA SER A 86 1.30 10.67 -12.10
C SER A 86 1.39 10.85 -10.59
N ALA A 87 2.58 10.72 -10.00
CA ALA A 87 2.85 10.86 -8.56
C ALA A 87 2.19 9.80 -7.65
N GLY A 88 1.81 8.62 -8.19
CA GLY A 88 1.31 7.49 -7.41
C GLY A 88 2.43 6.68 -6.76
N GLY A 89 2.33 6.39 -5.46
CA GLY A 89 3.16 5.38 -4.79
C GLY A 89 2.67 3.97 -5.12
N ILE A 90 3.59 3.00 -5.23
CA ILE A 90 3.27 1.66 -5.73
C ILE A 90 3.65 0.60 -4.71
N GLY A 91 2.72 -0.36 -4.45
CA GLY A 91 3.01 -1.66 -3.88
C GLY A 91 2.82 -2.74 -4.95
N LEU A 92 3.82 -3.57 -5.17
CA LEU A 92 3.81 -4.61 -6.21
C LEU A 92 4.10 -5.98 -5.61
N SER A 93 3.17 -6.94 -5.76
CA SER A 93 3.39 -8.34 -5.40
C SER A 93 3.98 -9.13 -6.58
N ILE A 94 5.03 -9.93 -6.27
CA ILE A 94 5.77 -10.70 -7.28
C ILE A 94 5.91 -12.20 -6.92
N HIS A 95 5.10 -12.70 -6.01
CA HIS A 95 5.25 -14.03 -5.40
C HIS A 95 5.26 -15.19 -6.39
N HIS A 96 4.54 -15.05 -7.52
CA HIS A 96 4.36 -16.11 -8.50
C HIS A 96 5.41 -16.11 -9.63
N ILE A 97 6.35 -15.16 -9.62
CA ILE A 97 7.43 -15.16 -10.60
C ILE A 97 8.40 -16.30 -10.31
N ARG A 98 8.67 -17.13 -11.31
CA ARG A 98 9.56 -18.31 -11.17
C ARG A 98 10.94 -17.94 -10.67
N ALA A 99 11.48 -18.77 -9.82
CA ALA A 99 12.80 -18.60 -9.24
C ALA A 99 13.92 -18.80 -10.27
N LYS A 100 15.11 -18.34 -9.91
CA LYS A 100 16.36 -18.60 -10.64
C LYS A 100 16.56 -20.10 -10.88
N GLY A 101 17.03 -20.44 -12.09
CA GLY A 101 17.26 -21.82 -12.51
C GLY A 101 16.01 -22.60 -12.92
N SER A 102 14.81 -22.01 -12.85
CA SER A 102 13.57 -22.67 -13.32
C SER A 102 13.60 -22.80 -14.84
N TYR A 103 13.12 -23.95 -15.32
CA TYR A 103 13.08 -24.25 -16.74
C TYR A 103 12.09 -23.36 -17.50
N ILE A 104 12.50 -22.86 -18.65
CA ILE A 104 11.71 -22.07 -19.59
C ILE A 104 11.43 -22.91 -20.84
N LYS A 105 10.23 -23.47 -20.94
CA LYS A 105 9.84 -24.37 -22.03
C LYS A 105 10.00 -23.74 -23.44
N GLY A 106 9.68 -22.45 -23.58
CA GLY A 106 9.68 -21.76 -24.87
C GLY A 106 11.08 -21.56 -25.50
N THR A 107 12.11 -21.46 -24.67
CA THR A 107 13.51 -21.23 -25.12
C THR A 107 14.43 -22.38 -24.81
N ASN A 108 13.94 -23.43 -24.15
CA ASN A 108 14.76 -24.54 -23.61
C ASN A 108 15.91 -24.05 -22.71
N GLY A 109 15.70 -22.90 -22.06
CA GLY A 109 16.66 -22.25 -21.16
C GLY A 109 16.21 -22.29 -19.70
N THR A 110 16.86 -21.48 -18.88
CA THR A 110 16.56 -21.32 -17.46
C THR A 110 16.34 -19.87 -17.07
N SER A 111 15.48 -19.64 -16.09
CA SER A 111 15.20 -18.31 -15.54
C SER A 111 16.42 -17.74 -14.81
N ASN A 112 16.65 -16.44 -14.97
CA ASN A 112 17.65 -15.69 -14.19
C ASN A 112 17.12 -15.27 -12.80
N GLY A 113 15.85 -15.54 -12.48
CA GLY A 113 15.20 -15.20 -11.22
C GLY A 113 14.75 -13.75 -11.10
N ILE A 114 14.32 -13.38 -9.90
CA ILE A 114 13.72 -12.06 -9.66
C ILE A 114 14.74 -10.92 -9.58
N VAL A 115 16.01 -11.16 -9.25
CA VAL A 115 16.99 -10.09 -9.05
C VAL A 115 17.24 -9.27 -10.32
N PRO A 116 17.58 -9.88 -11.49
CA PRO A 116 17.74 -9.11 -12.72
C PRO A 116 16.45 -8.42 -13.18
N MET A 117 15.31 -9.04 -12.97
CA MET A 117 13.99 -8.42 -13.23
C MET A 117 13.80 -7.16 -12.40
N LEU A 118 14.07 -7.22 -11.09
CA LEU A 118 13.89 -6.08 -10.19
C LEU A 118 14.85 -4.92 -10.49
N ARG A 119 16.00 -5.18 -11.09
CA ARG A 119 16.89 -4.11 -11.59
C ARG A 119 16.22 -3.27 -12.67
N VAL A 120 15.45 -3.89 -13.57
CA VAL A 120 14.70 -3.14 -14.59
C VAL A 120 13.64 -2.25 -13.93
N PHE A 121 12.95 -2.73 -12.92
CA PHE A 121 12.01 -1.91 -12.12
C PHE A 121 12.74 -0.78 -11.37
N ASN A 122 13.92 -1.06 -10.81
CA ASN A 122 14.75 -0.07 -10.14
C ASN A 122 15.14 1.08 -11.07
N ASP A 123 15.64 0.75 -12.25
CA ASP A 123 16.08 1.75 -13.23
C ASP A 123 14.87 2.53 -13.78
N THR A 124 13.73 1.88 -13.94
CA THR A 124 12.47 2.55 -14.30
C THR A 124 12.01 3.52 -13.21
N ALA A 125 12.07 3.13 -11.94
CA ALA A 125 11.72 4.01 -10.82
C ALA A 125 12.63 5.26 -10.75
N ARG A 126 13.90 5.10 -11.07
CA ARG A 126 14.87 6.23 -11.18
C ARG A 126 14.60 7.13 -12.36
N TYR A 127 14.25 6.54 -13.51
CA TYR A 127 14.03 7.27 -14.75
C TYR A 127 12.71 8.03 -14.77
N VAL A 128 11.63 7.41 -14.28
CA VAL A 128 10.30 8.01 -14.29
C VAL A 128 10.10 8.88 -13.08
N ASP A 129 10.15 10.19 -13.27
CA ASP A 129 9.91 11.17 -12.22
C ASP A 129 8.40 11.27 -11.89
N GLN A 130 8.07 11.32 -10.62
CA GLN A 130 6.69 11.48 -10.15
C GLN A 130 6.27 12.95 -10.27
N GLY A 131 5.34 13.22 -11.15
CA GLY A 131 4.68 14.52 -11.21
C GLY A 131 5.59 15.68 -11.61
N GLY A 132 6.50 15.48 -12.55
CA GLY A 132 7.31 16.57 -13.12
C GLY A 132 8.27 17.22 -12.12
N GLY A 133 9.04 16.43 -11.40
CA GLY A 133 10.04 16.87 -10.43
C GLY A 133 9.51 17.11 -9.01
N LYS A 134 8.21 16.91 -8.75
CA LYS A 134 7.62 17.10 -7.42
C LYS A 134 7.87 15.92 -6.48
N ARG A 135 7.86 14.68 -6.97
CA ARG A 135 8.13 13.44 -6.23
C ARG A 135 8.80 12.42 -7.13
N LYS A 136 9.82 11.72 -6.60
CA LYS A 136 10.50 10.63 -7.31
C LYS A 136 9.63 9.36 -7.30
N GLY A 137 9.81 8.47 -8.30
CA GLY A 137 9.19 7.17 -8.37
C GLY A 137 9.55 6.32 -7.13
N SER A 138 8.54 5.73 -6.49
CA SER A 138 8.73 4.89 -5.31
C SER A 138 7.87 3.64 -5.43
N ILE A 139 8.54 2.48 -5.39
CA ILE A 139 7.91 1.17 -5.55
C ILE A 139 8.35 0.27 -4.40
N ALA A 140 7.39 -0.29 -3.66
CA ALA A 140 7.62 -1.35 -2.70
C ALA A 140 7.32 -2.70 -3.33
N ILE A 141 8.28 -3.61 -3.27
CA ILE A 141 8.18 -4.97 -3.80
C ILE A 141 7.86 -5.92 -2.66
N TYR A 142 6.80 -6.70 -2.84
CA TYR A 142 6.31 -7.67 -1.86
C TYR A 142 6.65 -9.09 -2.30
N LEU A 143 7.33 -9.83 -1.43
CA LEU A 143 7.69 -11.24 -1.63
C LEU A 143 7.29 -12.07 -0.42
N GLU A 144 6.79 -13.28 -0.64
CA GLU A 144 6.54 -14.24 0.44
C GLU A 144 7.82 -15.03 0.79
N PRO A 145 8.04 -15.39 2.07
CA PRO A 145 9.31 -15.97 2.53
C PRO A 145 9.59 -17.40 2.04
N TRP A 146 8.64 -18.07 1.40
CA TRP A 146 8.82 -19.39 0.81
C TRP A 146 9.44 -19.35 -0.60
N HIS A 147 9.64 -18.16 -1.20
CA HIS A 147 10.23 -18.04 -2.53
C HIS A 147 11.74 -18.35 -2.50
N PRO A 148 12.27 -19.16 -3.46
CA PRO A 148 13.67 -19.60 -3.43
C PRO A 148 14.70 -18.46 -3.53
N ASP A 149 14.37 -17.36 -4.20
CA ASP A 149 15.26 -16.22 -4.37
C ASP A 149 15.22 -15.23 -3.17
N LEU A 150 14.59 -15.62 -2.04
CA LEU A 150 14.40 -14.75 -0.88
C LEU A 150 15.72 -14.16 -0.36
N ILE A 151 16.77 -14.97 -0.23
CA ILE A 151 18.03 -14.49 0.35
C ILE A 151 18.67 -13.43 -0.53
N GLU A 152 18.68 -13.62 -1.85
CA GLU A 152 19.17 -12.62 -2.80
C GLU A 152 18.28 -11.36 -2.81
N PHE A 153 16.96 -11.52 -2.59
CA PHE A 153 16.03 -10.41 -2.42
C PHE A 153 16.32 -9.56 -1.18
N LEU A 154 16.65 -10.17 -0.03
CA LEU A 154 17.03 -9.47 1.19
C LEU A 154 18.34 -8.66 1.04
N ASP A 155 19.20 -9.06 0.13
CA ASP A 155 20.48 -8.39 -0.13
C ASP A 155 20.39 -7.20 -1.11
N LEU A 156 19.25 -6.98 -1.76
CA LEU A 156 19.11 -6.01 -2.85
C LEU A 156 19.45 -4.55 -2.47
N ARG A 157 19.27 -4.17 -1.19
CA ARG A 157 19.60 -2.81 -0.71
C ARG A 157 20.94 -2.69 0.00
N LYS A 158 21.65 -3.79 0.23
CA LYS A 158 22.95 -3.73 0.92
C LYS A 158 23.94 -2.80 0.20
N ASN A 159 24.75 -2.06 0.96
CA ASN A 159 25.72 -1.10 0.46
C ASN A 159 27.02 -1.74 -0.06
N HIS A 160 27.18 -3.03 0.13
CA HIS A 160 28.35 -3.81 -0.28
C HIS A 160 27.96 -4.96 -1.24
N GLY A 161 28.96 -5.64 -1.80
CA GLY A 161 28.75 -6.73 -2.76
C GLY A 161 28.73 -6.23 -4.20
N LYS A 162 28.33 -7.12 -5.12
CA LYS A 162 28.33 -6.83 -6.56
C LYS A 162 27.17 -5.92 -6.94
N GLU A 163 27.44 -4.85 -7.65
CA GLU A 163 26.45 -3.85 -8.05
C GLU A 163 25.36 -4.42 -8.97
N GLU A 164 25.70 -5.39 -9.81
CA GLU A 164 24.74 -6.09 -10.65
C GLU A 164 23.70 -6.90 -9.86
N MET A 165 23.94 -7.15 -8.55
CA MET A 165 23.03 -7.84 -7.64
C MET A 165 22.30 -6.87 -6.71
N ARG A 166 22.25 -5.58 -7.04
CA ARG A 166 21.61 -4.53 -6.20
C ARG A 166 20.52 -3.79 -6.98
N ALA A 167 19.50 -3.38 -6.23
CA ALA A 167 18.39 -2.56 -6.70
C ALA A 167 17.93 -1.66 -5.54
N ARG A 168 18.73 -0.62 -5.21
CA ARG A 168 18.63 0.16 -3.97
C ARG A 168 17.53 1.23 -3.96
N ASP A 169 17.03 1.59 -5.13
CA ASP A 169 15.99 2.63 -5.23
C ASP A 169 14.56 2.06 -5.00
N LEU A 170 14.43 0.73 -4.95
CA LEU A 170 13.20 0.05 -4.57
C LEU A 170 13.12 -0.15 -3.05
N PHE A 171 11.89 -0.26 -2.54
CA PHE A 171 11.62 -0.71 -1.18
C PHE A 171 11.22 -2.18 -1.19
N TYR A 172 11.46 -2.89 -0.11
CA TYR A 172 11.23 -4.32 -0.02
C TYR A 172 10.37 -4.65 1.19
N ALA A 173 9.43 -5.59 1.00
CA ALA A 173 8.50 -6.04 2.02
C ALA A 173 8.35 -7.57 1.98
N LEU A 174 8.22 -8.18 3.13
CA LEU A 174 7.82 -9.57 3.27
C LEU A 174 6.31 -9.65 3.56
N TRP A 175 5.63 -10.46 2.77
CA TRP A 175 4.24 -10.84 2.96
C TRP A 175 4.21 -12.19 3.65
N THR A 176 4.20 -12.16 4.99
CA THR A 176 4.60 -13.28 5.85
C THR A 176 3.40 -14.10 6.29
N PRO A 177 3.31 -15.40 5.95
CA PRO A 177 2.32 -16.30 6.52
C PRO A 177 2.65 -16.64 7.97
N ASP A 178 1.65 -16.86 8.81
CA ASP A 178 1.80 -17.20 10.23
C ASP A 178 2.64 -18.46 10.43
N LEU A 179 2.55 -19.42 9.51
CA LEU A 179 3.33 -20.67 9.54
C LEU A 179 4.85 -20.39 9.60
N PHE A 180 5.34 -19.35 8.89
CA PHE A 180 6.77 -18.99 8.94
C PHE A 180 7.17 -18.58 10.36
N MET A 181 6.39 -17.71 11.00
CA MET A 181 6.66 -17.26 12.37
C MET A 181 6.56 -18.41 13.39
N GLN A 182 5.57 -19.29 13.22
CA GLN A 182 5.44 -20.49 14.05
C GLN A 182 6.67 -21.40 13.95
N ARG A 183 7.23 -21.58 12.76
CA ARG A 183 8.45 -22.38 12.55
C ARG A 183 9.71 -21.68 13.08
N VAL A 184 9.78 -20.36 13.01
CA VAL A 184 10.85 -19.58 13.65
C VAL A 184 10.82 -19.76 15.17
N GLU A 185 9.63 -19.65 15.78
CA GLU A 185 9.43 -19.83 17.22
C GLU A 185 9.78 -21.27 17.67
N ALA A 186 9.30 -22.26 16.93
CA ALA A 186 9.55 -23.69 17.19
C ALA A 186 10.96 -24.14 16.84
N ASN A 187 11.81 -23.30 16.26
CA ASN A 187 13.12 -23.66 15.69
C ASN A 187 13.05 -24.86 14.72
N ALA A 188 12.01 -24.86 13.89
CA ALA A 188 11.76 -25.87 12.87
C ALA A 188 12.35 -25.47 11.52
N ASP A 189 12.32 -26.41 10.56
CA ASP A 189 12.80 -26.17 9.20
C ASP A 189 11.82 -25.33 8.37
N TRP A 190 12.37 -24.59 7.41
CA TRP A 190 11.65 -23.84 6.39
C TRP A 190 12.08 -24.25 5.00
N SER A 191 11.13 -24.56 4.15
CA SER A 191 11.32 -25.04 2.79
C SER A 191 11.01 -23.96 1.76
N PHE A 192 11.83 -23.88 0.72
CA PHE A 192 11.65 -22.95 -0.39
C PHE A 192 11.07 -23.67 -1.61
N PHE A 193 10.01 -23.09 -2.18
CA PHE A 193 9.28 -23.63 -3.31
C PHE A 193 9.26 -22.68 -4.50
N CYS A 194 9.53 -23.20 -5.70
CA CYS A 194 9.34 -22.37 -6.89
C CYS A 194 7.85 -22.31 -7.25
N PRO A 195 7.29 -21.11 -7.43
CA PRO A 195 5.86 -20.96 -7.70
C PRO A 195 5.42 -21.64 -9.00
N ASN A 196 6.31 -21.79 -9.99
CA ASN A 196 6.03 -22.51 -11.23
C ASN A 196 5.93 -24.04 -11.03
N GLU A 197 6.55 -24.59 -10.00
CA GLU A 197 6.56 -26.02 -9.65
C GLU A 197 5.52 -26.33 -8.55
N CYS A 198 5.28 -25.38 -7.67
CA CYS A 198 4.39 -25.47 -6.51
C CYS A 198 3.38 -24.32 -6.53
N PRO A 199 2.38 -24.33 -7.43
CA PRO A 199 1.44 -23.23 -7.59
C PRO A 199 0.47 -23.12 -6.40
N GLY A 200 -0.16 -21.95 -6.23
CA GLY A 200 -1.27 -21.73 -5.30
C GLY A 200 -0.86 -21.21 -3.91
N LEU A 201 0.42 -21.29 -3.50
CA LEU A 201 0.85 -20.79 -2.19
C LEU A 201 0.54 -19.31 -1.98
N GLN A 202 0.65 -18.49 -3.03
CA GLN A 202 0.30 -17.06 -2.96
C GLN A 202 -1.19 -16.80 -2.75
N ASP A 203 -2.05 -17.75 -3.18
CA ASP A 203 -3.50 -17.60 -3.19
C ASP A 203 -4.15 -18.16 -1.92
N ALA A 204 -3.44 -18.98 -1.16
CA ALA A 204 -3.87 -19.60 0.09
C ALA A 204 -3.36 -18.79 1.31
N TYR A 205 -4.10 -18.78 2.41
CA TYR A 205 -3.70 -18.22 3.69
C TYR A 205 -4.24 -19.05 4.87
N GLY A 206 -3.68 -18.85 6.07
CA GLY A 206 -4.10 -19.56 7.28
C GLY A 206 -3.89 -21.08 7.16
N GLU A 207 -4.89 -21.86 7.55
CA GLU A 207 -4.81 -23.31 7.56
C GLU A 207 -4.71 -23.90 6.13
N GLU A 208 -5.35 -23.31 5.14
CA GLU A 208 -5.26 -23.73 3.74
C GLU A 208 -3.81 -23.59 3.21
N PHE A 209 -3.17 -22.46 3.51
CA PHE A 209 -1.74 -22.27 3.19
C PHE A 209 -0.87 -23.33 3.84
N LYS A 210 -1.08 -23.59 5.13
CA LYS A 210 -0.31 -24.58 5.88
C LYS A 210 -0.44 -25.97 5.27
N GLN A 211 -1.65 -26.41 4.99
CA GLN A 211 -1.90 -27.74 4.39
C GLN A 211 -1.24 -27.87 3.01
N LEU A 212 -1.35 -26.84 2.18
CA LEU A 212 -0.73 -26.84 0.85
C LEU A 212 0.80 -26.86 0.95
N TYR A 213 1.38 -26.02 1.83
CA TYR A 213 2.81 -25.94 2.05
C TYR A 213 3.39 -27.27 2.56
N GLU A 214 2.79 -27.89 3.59
CA GLU A 214 3.21 -29.15 4.16
C GLU A 214 2.98 -30.33 3.16
N SER A 215 1.98 -30.24 2.29
CA SER A 215 1.79 -31.18 1.19
C SER A 215 2.96 -31.15 0.21
N TYR A 216 3.46 -30.00 -0.16
CA TYR A 216 4.64 -29.86 -1.02
C TYR A 216 5.92 -30.36 -0.33
N GLU A 217 6.07 -30.14 0.97
CA GLU A 217 7.17 -30.73 1.74
C GLU A 217 7.13 -32.25 1.72
N SER A 218 5.97 -32.85 1.97
CA SER A 218 5.78 -34.31 1.99
C SER A 218 6.05 -34.96 0.63
N GLN A 219 5.82 -34.25 -0.46
CA GLN A 219 6.11 -34.67 -1.82
C GLN A 219 7.58 -34.49 -2.22
N GLY A 220 8.41 -33.87 -1.37
CA GLY A 220 9.82 -33.61 -1.65
C GLY A 220 10.05 -32.57 -2.74
N LEU A 221 9.12 -31.63 -2.93
CA LEU A 221 9.19 -30.60 -3.98
C LEU A 221 9.99 -29.34 -3.57
N ALA A 222 10.51 -29.32 -2.34
CA ALA A 222 11.33 -28.22 -1.87
C ALA A 222 12.65 -28.14 -2.66
N ARG A 223 12.98 -26.96 -3.17
CA ARG A 223 14.28 -26.70 -3.80
C ARG A 223 15.42 -26.64 -2.79
N LYS A 224 15.10 -26.20 -1.59
CA LYS A 224 16.02 -26.08 -0.45
C LYS A 224 15.22 -26.06 0.84
N THR A 225 15.77 -26.65 1.90
CA THR A 225 15.23 -26.59 3.25
C THR A 225 16.34 -26.15 4.18
N VAL A 226 16.06 -25.20 5.08
CA VAL A 226 16.98 -24.67 6.07
C VAL A 226 16.24 -24.41 7.38
N PRO A 227 16.93 -24.27 8.55
CA PRO A 227 16.27 -23.81 9.75
C PRO A 227 15.57 -22.48 9.54
N ALA A 228 14.30 -22.34 9.93
CA ALA A 228 13.54 -21.11 9.79
C ALA A 228 14.21 -19.92 10.49
N ARG A 229 14.93 -20.19 11.57
CA ARG A 229 15.68 -19.18 12.34
C ARG A 229 16.84 -18.59 11.53
N GLU A 230 17.50 -19.37 10.67
CA GLU A 230 18.54 -18.83 9.76
C GLU A 230 17.96 -17.82 8.77
N VAL A 231 16.75 -18.09 8.28
CA VAL A 231 16.04 -17.14 7.39
C VAL A 231 15.66 -15.88 8.16
N TRP A 232 15.15 -16.03 9.39
CA TRP A 232 14.82 -14.93 10.26
C TRP A 232 16.02 -14.05 10.59
N ASP A 233 17.16 -14.64 10.90
CA ASP A 233 18.42 -13.94 11.17
C ASP A 233 18.85 -13.09 9.95
N LYS A 234 18.66 -13.60 8.72
CA LYS A 234 18.91 -12.84 7.49
C LYS A 234 17.96 -11.68 7.31
N VAL A 235 16.69 -11.83 7.69
CA VAL A 235 15.71 -10.73 7.69
C VAL A 235 16.14 -9.63 8.64
N VAL A 236 16.49 -9.99 9.89
CA VAL A 236 16.93 -9.03 10.92
C VAL A 236 18.23 -8.34 10.50
N GLU A 237 19.21 -9.09 9.96
CA GLU A 237 20.45 -8.53 9.40
C GLU A 237 20.15 -7.46 8.33
N ALA A 238 19.29 -7.77 7.36
CA ALA A 238 18.90 -6.84 6.32
C ALA A 238 18.21 -5.57 6.89
N GLN A 239 17.36 -5.74 7.90
CA GLN A 239 16.69 -4.61 8.56
C GLN A 239 17.65 -3.70 9.31
N ILE A 240 18.63 -4.26 10.00
CA ILE A 240 19.66 -3.49 10.71
C ILE A 240 20.52 -2.69 9.71
N GLU A 241 20.90 -3.30 8.57
CA GLU A 241 21.75 -2.64 7.60
C GLU A 241 21.02 -1.61 6.73
N THR A 242 19.74 -1.86 6.39
CA THR A 242 19.05 -1.12 5.31
C THR A 242 17.70 -0.53 5.70
N GLY A 243 17.15 -0.88 6.85
CA GLY A 243 15.78 -0.54 7.26
C GLY A 243 14.68 -1.33 6.53
N THR A 244 15.04 -2.29 5.68
CA THR A 244 14.12 -3.17 4.96
C THR A 244 14.52 -4.64 5.12
N PRO A 245 13.60 -5.60 4.95
CA PRO A 245 12.23 -5.49 4.46
C PRO A 245 11.24 -4.99 5.52
N TYR A 246 10.11 -4.41 5.06
CA TYR A 246 8.92 -4.24 5.90
C TYR A 246 8.37 -5.63 6.26
N MET A 247 7.79 -5.78 7.43
CA MET A 247 7.17 -7.03 7.87
C MET A 247 5.65 -6.86 7.91
N LEU A 248 4.93 -7.59 7.04
CA LEU A 248 3.48 -7.62 7.03
C LEU A 248 2.99 -9.07 7.14
N TYR A 249 1.83 -9.25 7.75
CA TYR A 249 1.30 -10.56 8.10
C TYR A 249 0.10 -10.93 7.22
N LYS A 250 0.34 -11.86 6.29
CA LYS A 250 -0.60 -12.31 5.26
C LYS A 250 -1.91 -12.81 5.84
N ASP A 251 -1.83 -13.68 6.84
CA ASP A 251 -3.01 -14.37 7.36
C ASP A 251 -3.93 -13.40 8.10
N ALA A 252 -3.39 -12.57 8.97
CA ALA A 252 -4.15 -11.53 9.68
C ALA A 252 -4.79 -10.51 8.72
N ALA A 253 -4.06 -10.10 7.69
CA ALA A 253 -4.58 -9.18 6.67
C ALA A 253 -5.78 -9.77 5.93
N ASN A 254 -5.68 -11.02 5.48
CA ASN A 254 -6.75 -11.71 4.75
C ASN A 254 -7.95 -12.05 5.64
N LEU A 255 -7.73 -12.54 6.86
CA LEU A 255 -8.80 -12.88 7.79
C LEU A 255 -9.66 -11.67 8.18
N LYS A 256 -9.05 -10.49 8.30
CA LYS A 256 -9.73 -9.25 8.71
C LYS A 256 -10.22 -8.39 7.55
N SER A 257 -9.86 -8.72 6.32
CA SER A 257 -10.23 -7.92 5.15
C SER A 257 -11.74 -7.91 4.92
N ASN A 258 -12.27 -6.72 4.60
CA ASN A 258 -13.63 -6.55 4.11
C ASN A 258 -13.81 -7.05 2.66
N GLN A 259 -12.72 -7.31 1.93
CA GLN A 259 -12.71 -7.75 0.54
C GLN A 259 -12.35 -9.24 0.37
N LYS A 260 -12.29 -10.01 1.44
CA LYS A 260 -11.96 -11.46 1.40
C LYS A 260 -12.91 -12.30 0.52
N ASN A 261 -14.11 -11.80 0.25
CA ASN A 261 -15.07 -12.41 -0.68
C ASN A 261 -14.68 -12.27 -2.16
N LEU A 262 -13.73 -11.40 -2.49
CA LEU A 262 -13.23 -11.18 -3.85
C LEU A 262 -12.07 -12.10 -4.17
N GLY A 263 -11.23 -12.39 -3.18
CA GLY A 263 -10.05 -13.24 -3.31
C GLY A 263 -8.99 -12.91 -2.27
N THR A 264 -7.81 -13.50 -2.43
CA THR A 264 -6.69 -13.32 -1.50
C THR A 264 -5.96 -12.01 -1.76
N ILE A 265 -5.75 -11.22 -0.69
CA ILE A 265 -4.91 -10.02 -0.71
C ILE A 265 -3.45 -10.46 -0.68
N ARG A 266 -2.66 -9.98 -1.64
CA ARG A 266 -1.28 -10.44 -1.88
C ARG A 266 -0.20 -9.43 -1.50
N SER A 267 -0.58 -8.20 -1.15
CA SER A 267 0.36 -7.14 -0.77
C SER A 267 -0.35 -5.99 -0.06
N SER A 268 0.44 -5.02 0.35
CA SER A 268 -0.02 -3.69 0.73
C SER A 268 0.51 -2.64 -0.26
N ASN A 269 0.29 -1.36 0.02
CA ASN A 269 0.83 -0.24 -0.75
C ASN A 269 2.29 0.08 -0.37
N LEU A 270 2.80 1.22 -0.86
CA LEU A 270 4.16 1.69 -0.57
C LEU A 270 4.41 1.92 0.94
N CYS A 271 3.42 2.47 1.65
CA CYS A 271 3.55 2.88 3.06
C CYS A 271 2.93 1.88 4.05
N THR A 272 2.40 0.74 3.57
CA THR A 272 1.90 -0.40 4.36
C THR A 272 0.55 -0.22 5.07
N GLU A 273 -0.17 0.89 4.84
CA GLU A 273 -1.46 1.16 5.50
C GLU A 273 -2.69 0.61 4.75
N ILE A 274 -2.55 0.19 3.49
CA ILE A 274 -3.66 -0.24 2.64
C ILE A 274 -3.65 -1.75 2.44
N MET A 275 -4.79 -2.40 2.66
CA MET A 275 -5.02 -3.82 2.47
C MET A 275 -6.23 -4.02 1.57
N GLU A 276 -6.01 -4.06 0.25
CA GLU A 276 -7.06 -4.17 -0.76
C GLU A 276 -6.77 -5.29 -1.76
N TYR A 277 -7.85 -5.84 -2.33
CA TYR A 277 -7.78 -6.87 -3.35
C TYR A 277 -7.24 -6.32 -4.67
N THR A 278 -6.38 -7.10 -5.31
CA THR A 278 -5.82 -6.83 -6.65
C THR A 278 -5.89 -8.05 -7.53
N SER A 279 -6.05 -7.84 -8.83
CA SER A 279 -6.02 -8.88 -9.86
C SER A 279 -5.34 -8.36 -11.13
N GLU A 280 -5.34 -9.14 -12.19
CA GLU A 280 -4.86 -8.70 -13.51
C GLU A 280 -5.66 -7.52 -14.05
N ASP A 281 -6.96 -7.47 -13.75
CA ASP A 281 -7.91 -6.45 -14.22
C ASP A 281 -8.19 -5.34 -13.21
N GLU A 282 -7.69 -5.46 -11.98
CA GLU A 282 -7.95 -4.53 -10.90
C GLU A 282 -6.67 -4.12 -10.17
N VAL A 283 -6.27 -2.87 -10.35
CA VAL A 283 -5.24 -2.20 -9.56
C VAL A 283 -5.93 -1.47 -8.43
N ALA A 284 -5.69 -1.87 -7.18
CA ALA A 284 -6.30 -1.23 -6.02
C ALA A 284 -5.76 0.20 -5.85
N VAL A 285 -6.63 1.11 -5.42
CA VAL A 285 -6.32 2.54 -5.33
C VAL A 285 -6.78 3.08 -3.99
N CYS A 286 -5.98 3.94 -3.36
CA CYS A 286 -6.40 4.58 -2.12
C CYS A 286 -6.66 6.09 -2.30
N ASN A 287 -7.75 6.57 -1.69
CA ASN A 287 -8.15 7.97 -1.65
C ASN A 287 -8.15 8.42 -0.19
N LEU A 288 -7.27 9.36 0.18
CA LEU A 288 -6.91 9.61 1.56
C LEU A 288 -7.23 11.03 2.04
N ALA A 289 -7.68 11.12 3.30
CA ALA A 289 -7.75 12.36 4.07
C ALA A 289 -7.40 12.08 5.54
N SER A 290 -7.14 13.14 6.30
CA SER A 290 -6.76 13.03 7.71
C SER A 290 -7.45 14.10 8.55
N ILE A 291 -8.11 13.67 9.62
CA ILE A 291 -8.82 14.52 10.60
C ILE A 291 -7.82 15.01 11.65
N ALA A 292 -7.82 16.29 11.96
CA ALA A 292 -6.94 16.91 12.96
C ALA A 292 -7.61 16.95 14.34
N LEU A 293 -7.50 15.88 15.14
CA LEU A 293 -8.19 15.72 16.42
C LEU A 293 -8.04 16.87 17.41
N PRO A 294 -6.89 17.59 17.51
CA PRO A 294 -6.78 18.73 18.44
C PRO A 294 -7.78 19.86 18.17
N LYS A 295 -8.31 19.96 16.95
CA LYS A 295 -9.29 21.00 16.57
C LYS A 295 -10.68 20.78 17.16
N TYR A 296 -10.91 19.59 17.70
CA TYR A 296 -12.19 19.21 18.33
C TYR A 296 -12.15 19.34 19.86
N VAL A 297 -11.05 19.83 20.41
CA VAL A 297 -10.96 20.13 21.86
C VAL A 297 -11.40 21.55 22.11
N GLU A 298 -12.53 21.73 22.77
CA GLU A 298 -13.13 23.01 23.13
C GLU A 298 -13.40 23.08 24.63
N ASN A 299 -12.92 24.11 25.31
CA ASN A 299 -13.17 24.33 26.74
C ASN A 299 -12.85 23.12 27.63
N GLY A 300 -11.79 22.36 27.31
CA GLY A 300 -11.36 21.18 28.07
C GLY A 300 -12.21 19.93 27.83
N SER A 301 -13.06 19.92 26.81
CA SER A 301 -13.89 18.79 26.41
C SER A 301 -13.71 18.49 24.93
N PHE A 302 -13.96 17.24 24.53
CA PHE A 302 -13.89 16.83 23.12
C PHE A 302 -15.28 16.98 22.47
N ASN A 303 -15.35 17.68 21.33
CA ASN A 303 -16.59 17.96 20.60
C ASN A 303 -16.85 16.85 19.56
N HIS A 304 -17.60 15.82 19.95
CA HIS A 304 -17.94 14.66 19.12
C HIS A 304 -18.88 15.02 17.96
N ASP A 305 -19.81 15.96 18.17
CA ASP A 305 -20.76 16.38 17.13
C ASP A 305 -20.06 17.07 15.98
N LEU A 306 -19.09 17.93 16.30
CA LEU A 306 -18.24 18.56 15.29
C LEU A 306 -17.38 17.54 14.54
N LEU A 307 -16.83 16.55 15.25
CA LEU A 307 -16.09 15.46 14.63
C LEU A 307 -16.97 14.68 13.63
N PHE A 308 -18.21 14.38 14.01
CA PHE A 308 -19.18 13.71 13.13
C PHE A 308 -19.46 14.52 11.87
N ASP A 309 -19.79 15.81 11.99
CA ASP A 309 -20.09 16.69 10.84
C ASP A 309 -18.91 16.79 9.87
N VAL A 310 -17.70 17.01 10.39
CA VAL A 310 -16.50 17.11 9.56
C VAL A 310 -16.16 15.78 8.89
N THR A 311 -16.29 14.67 9.62
CA THR A 311 -16.03 13.33 9.09
C THR A 311 -17.02 12.98 7.98
N TYR A 312 -18.29 13.29 8.16
CA TYR A 312 -19.32 13.11 7.13
C TYR A 312 -18.99 13.89 5.87
N HIS A 313 -18.59 15.15 6.01
CA HIS A 313 -18.22 16.00 4.90
C HIS A 313 -16.95 15.50 4.18
N ALA A 314 -15.90 15.14 4.94
CA ALA A 314 -14.65 14.62 4.40
C ALA A 314 -14.86 13.28 3.66
N THR A 315 -15.74 12.40 4.17
CA THR A 315 -16.16 11.16 3.50
C THR A 315 -16.85 11.45 2.17
N GLY A 316 -17.75 12.42 2.14
CA GLY A 316 -18.41 12.89 0.91
C GLY A 316 -17.41 13.42 -0.12
N ASN A 317 -16.38 14.14 0.33
CA ASN A 317 -15.29 14.63 -0.52
C ASN A 317 -14.49 13.47 -1.13
N LEU A 318 -14.09 12.49 -0.33
CA LEU A 318 -13.33 11.33 -0.80
C LEU A 318 -14.15 10.50 -1.81
N ASN A 319 -15.43 10.31 -1.54
CA ASN A 319 -16.33 9.67 -2.50
C ASN A 319 -16.40 10.44 -3.82
N ARG A 320 -16.44 11.77 -3.77
CA ARG A 320 -16.44 12.62 -4.98
C ARG A 320 -15.09 12.62 -5.68
N VAL A 321 -13.99 12.54 -4.96
CA VAL A 321 -12.63 12.39 -5.53
C VAL A 321 -12.58 11.17 -6.45
N ILE A 322 -13.16 10.04 -6.07
CA ILE A 322 -13.23 8.83 -6.91
C ILE A 322 -13.86 9.12 -8.26
N ASP A 323 -14.95 9.89 -8.30
CA ASP A 323 -15.70 10.19 -9.53
C ASP A 323 -14.95 11.12 -10.48
N VAL A 324 -14.21 12.10 -9.94
CA VAL A 324 -13.55 13.17 -10.73
C VAL A 324 -12.06 12.93 -10.94
N ASN A 325 -11.52 11.82 -10.43
CA ASN A 325 -10.11 11.45 -10.52
C ASN A 325 -9.71 11.11 -11.96
N TYR A 326 -8.51 11.52 -12.35
CA TYR A 326 -7.84 10.95 -13.52
C TYR A 326 -7.13 9.65 -13.16
N TYR A 327 -7.37 8.60 -13.90
CA TYR A 327 -6.74 7.29 -13.68
C TYR A 327 -5.65 7.04 -14.73
N PRO A 328 -4.38 6.81 -14.31
CA PRO A 328 -3.27 6.58 -15.25
C PRO A 328 -3.36 5.24 -16.01
N VAL A 329 -4.08 4.28 -15.44
CA VAL A 329 -4.34 2.95 -16.02
C VAL A 329 -5.80 2.57 -15.81
N GLU A 330 -6.39 1.84 -16.75
CA GLU A 330 -7.82 1.50 -16.71
C GLU A 330 -8.16 0.53 -15.58
N GLU A 331 -7.24 -0.36 -15.24
CA GLU A 331 -7.39 -1.32 -14.13
C GLU A 331 -7.56 -0.60 -12.77
N ALA A 332 -6.92 0.57 -12.62
CA ALA A 332 -7.10 1.41 -11.43
C ALA A 332 -8.49 2.06 -11.40
N ARG A 333 -9.00 2.48 -12.57
CA ARG A 333 -10.35 2.99 -12.69
C ARG A 333 -11.39 1.91 -12.37
N ASN A 334 -11.20 0.71 -12.92
CA ASN A 334 -12.09 -0.44 -12.69
C ASN A 334 -12.22 -0.74 -11.19
N SER A 335 -11.11 -0.91 -10.49
CA SER A 335 -11.09 -1.18 -9.06
C SER A 335 -11.71 -0.04 -8.25
N ASN A 336 -11.28 1.21 -8.49
CA ASN A 336 -11.69 2.35 -7.69
C ASN A 336 -13.18 2.68 -7.85
N MET A 337 -13.69 2.62 -9.06
CA MET A 337 -15.13 2.83 -9.33
C MET A 337 -16.02 1.70 -8.79
N ARG A 338 -15.52 0.46 -8.82
CA ARG A 338 -16.26 -0.72 -8.35
C ARG A 338 -16.33 -0.79 -6.83
N HIS A 339 -15.20 -0.58 -6.14
CA HIS A 339 -15.08 -0.81 -4.70
C HIS A 339 -15.18 0.47 -3.88
N ARG A 340 -14.91 1.62 -4.46
CA ARG A 340 -14.95 2.97 -3.86
C ARG A 340 -14.21 3.05 -2.52
N PRO A 341 -12.95 2.60 -2.44
CA PRO A 341 -12.21 2.59 -1.19
C PRO A 341 -11.81 3.99 -0.76
N ILE A 342 -11.96 4.28 0.50
CA ILE A 342 -11.49 5.53 1.12
C ILE A 342 -10.68 5.21 2.38
N GLY A 343 -9.66 6.02 2.64
CA GLY A 343 -8.90 6.00 3.88
C GLY A 343 -9.00 7.35 4.58
N LEU A 344 -9.74 7.36 5.70
CA LEU A 344 -9.87 8.54 6.54
C LEU A 344 -9.17 8.28 7.87
N GLY A 345 -7.96 8.83 8.00
CA GLY A 345 -7.15 8.72 9.20
C GLY A 345 -7.33 9.87 10.17
N VAL A 346 -6.61 9.80 11.29
CA VAL A 346 -6.53 10.86 12.28
C VAL A 346 -5.09 11.30 12.51
N GLN A 347 -4.92 12.56 12.93
CA GLN A 347 -3.63 13.12 13.32
C GLN A 347 -3.77 13.92 14.61
N GLY A 348 -2.69 14.05 15.36
CA GLY A 348 -2.67 14.83 16.60
C GLY A 348 -3.36 14.16 17.79
N LEU A 349 -3.44 12.81 17.84
CA LEU A 349 -4.04 12.09 18.96
C LEU A 349 -3.30 12.37 20.28
N ALA A 350 -1.98 12.36 20.27
CA ALA A 350 -1.17 12.66 21.44
C ALA A 350 -1.38 14.10 21.92
N ASP A 351 -1.45 15.07 20.99
CA ASP A 351 -1.74 16.47 21.32
C ASP A 351 -3.14 16.61 21.93
N THR A 352 -4.12 15.89 21.40
CA THR A 352 -5.49 15.85 21.93
C THR A 352 -5.51 15.36 23.38
N PHE A 353 -4.81 14.28 23.68
CA PHE A 353 -4.69 13.76 25.04
C PHE A 353 -4.02 14.78 25.97
N ALA A 354 -2.93 15.43 25.51
CA ALA A 354 -2.25 16.46 26.27
C ALA A 354 -3.17 17.68 26.58
N MET A 355 -3.94 18.14 25.58
CA MET A 355 -4.91 19.25 25.75
C MET A 355 -6.04 18.90 26.72
N LEU A 356 -6.41 17.63 26.80
CA LEU A 356 -7.45 17.13 27.74
C LEU A 356 -6.88 16.70 29.11
N GLY A 357 -5.55 16.80 29.30
CA GLY A 357 -4.90 16.39 30.54
C GLY A 357 -4.88 14.87 30.77
N MET A 358 -5.00 14.08 29.70
CA MET A 358 -5.03 12.60 29.75
C MET A 358 -3.63 12.03 29.57
N ALA A 359 -3.23 11.09 30.44
CA ALA A 359 -2.05 10.26 30.17
C ALA A 359 -2.35 9.27 29.03
N PHE A 360 -1.37 9.01 28.15
CA PHE A 360 -1.56 8.16 26.97
C PHE A 360 -2.09 6.76 27.28
N GLU A 361 -1.70 6.21 28.43
CA GLU A 361 -2.11 4.87 28.89
C GLU A 361 -3.37 4.88 29.77
N SER A 362 -3.95 6.05 30.02
CA SER A 362 -5.11 6.17 30.93
C SER A 362 -6.38 5.51 30.38
N PRO A 363 -7.30 5.08 31.25
CA PRO A 363 -8.61 4.59 30.83
C PRO A 363 -9.40 5.61 30.01
N GLU A 364 -9.31 6.90 30.36
CA GLU A 364 -9.99 8.01 29.68
C GLU A 364 -9.46 8.17 28.26
N ALA A 365 -8.14 8.10 28.05
CA ALA A 365 -7.54 8.14 26.72
C ALA A 365 -8.00 6.95 25.86
N ARG A 366 -8.09 5.76 26.43
CA ARG A 366 -8.62 4.57 25.74
C ARG A 366 -10.10 4.72 25.37
N ALA A 367 -10.92 5.30 26.26
CA ALA A 367 -12.33 5.57 26.00
C ALA A 367 -12.48 6.56 24.85
N LEU A 368 -11.77 7.70 24.90
CA LEU A 368 -11.80 8.72 23.86
C LEU A 368 -11.33 8.15 22.50
N ASN A 369 -10.26 7.36 22.47
CA ASN A 369 -9.81 6.71 21.25
C ASN A 369 -10.88 5.80 20.63
N LYS A 370 -11.58 5.00 21.46
CA LYS A 370 -12.67 4.14 21.02
C LYS A 370 -13.84 4.95 20.47
N GLU A 371 -14.24 6.02 21.15
CA GLU A 371 -15.33 6.90 20.72
C GLU A 371 -14.99 7.60 19.39
N THR A 372 -13.79 8.16 19.27
CA THR A 372 -13.30 8.81 18.05
C THR A 372 -13.38 7.88 16.84
N VAL A 373 -12.92 6.62 16.99
CA VAL A 373 -12.99 5.63 15.91
C VAL A 373 -14.42 5.23 15.59
N SER A 374 -15.30 5.09 16.60
CA SER A 374 -16.71 4.78 16.39
C SER A 374 -17.41 5.87 15.57
N TYR A 375 -17.22 7.14 15.87
CA TYR A 375 -17.80 8.25 15.11
C TYR A 375 -17.30 8.27 13.67
N THR A 376 -16.04 8.01 13.44
CA THR A 376 -15.46 7.92 12.09
C THR A 376 -16.12 6.80 11.28
N HIS A 377 -16.34 5.61 11.87
CA HIS A 377 -16.97 4.48 11.17
C HIS A 377 -18.47 4.68 10.95
N LEU A 378 -19.19 5.27 11.89
CA LEU A 378 -20.64 5.50 11.78
C LEU A 378 -21.01 6.54 10.71
N THR A 379 -20.09 7.42 10.35
CA THR A 379 -20.27 8.40 9.28
C THR A 379 -20.01 7.85 7.89
N LEU A 380 -19.38 6.69 7.76
CA LEU A 380 -19.25 6.03 6.47
C LEU A 380 -20.66 5.64 6.00
N PRO A 381 -21.12 6.08 4.81
CA PRO A 381 -22.44 5.73 4.31
C PRO A 381 -22.47 4.26 3.91
N THR A 382 -22.68 3.39 4.88
CA THR A 382 -22.98 1.97 4.65
C THR A 382 -24.36 1.76 3.99
N THR A 383 -25.11 2.83 3.85
CA THR A 383 -26.47 2.86 3.28
C THR A 383 -26.56 3.31 1.83
N LEU A 384 -25.46 3.62 1.17
CA LEU A 384 -25.45 4.00 -0.26
C LEU A 384 -25.04 2.87 -1.18
N VAL A 385 -25.18 1.63 -0.75
CA VAL A 385 -25.10 0.47 -1.61
C VAL A 385 -26.53 -0.02 -1.83
N VAL A 386 -27.21 0.60 -2.76
CA VAL A 386 -28.32 -0.01 -3.50
C VAL A 386 -28.05 0.23 -4.98
#